data_769d5e96fa120a70915962bf429e3a78
#
_entry.id   769d5e96fa120a70915962bf429e3a78
#
_cell.length_a   1.000
_cell.length_b   1.000
_cell.length_c   1.000
_cell.angle_alpha   90.00
_cell.angle_beta   90.00
_cell.angle_gamma   90.00
#
_symmetry.space_group_name_H-M   'P 1'
#
loop_
_entity.id
_entity.type
_entity.pdbx_description
1 polymer ?
#
loop_
_entity_poly.entity_id
_entity_poly.type
_entity_poly.pdbx_seq_one_letter_code
_entity_poly.pdbx_strand_id
1 'polypeptide(L)'
;MQIHVHHSTVYEFSQPQTRLIQLLRVTPPSFSGQNVLDWSIDIDRDARMRTSTDGYGNVITMLYVDGPVDRIEIVKRGTVFTQDRFGVVTGTNEVLPPKAYLASTSLTEADDAICALAKMIERRQPGRLMLLHDLMTTIKSKMRFLTGEGDPYRMAQVAFAEGHGVCQDFAHIFCAAARHLGIPARYVSGHLYQHNGPAVQEASHAWAEAWVDDLGWTGFDIANGVCPDDAYVRVAIGLDYRAAAPLSGSRHGAGEEKMGVRVLVSQPGQ
;
A
#
# COMPACT_ATOMS: atom_id res chain seq x y z
N MET A 1 12.84 -9.24 12.49
CA MET A 1 11.73 -9.24 13.47
C MET A 1 10.72 -10.32 13.11
N GLN A 2 9.96 -10.89 14.05
CA GLN A 2 8.82 -11.76 13.74
C GLN A 2 7.54 -10.96 13.97
N ILE A 3 6.69 -10.87 12.94
CA ILE A 3 5.48 -10.06 12.95
C ILE A 3 4.28 -10.96 12.70
N HIS A 4 3.29 -10.90 13.57
CA HIS A 4 1.99 -11.51 13.41
C HIS A 4 1.01 -10.48 12.88
N VAL A 5 0.32 -10.81 11.80
CA VAL A 5 -0.72 -9.98 11.21
C VAL A 5 -2.05 -10.71 11.33
N HIS A 6 -3.05 -10.01 11.85
CA HIS A 6 -4.46 -10.42 11.80
C HIS A 6 -5.27 -9.24 11.27
N HIS A 7 -5.85 -9.39 10.09
CA HIS A 7 -6.58 -8.34 9.42
C HIS A 7 -7.97 -8.84 9.01
N SER A 8 -9.01 -8.31 9.61
CA SER A 8 -10.41 -8.59 9.28
C SER A 8 -11.00 -7.42 8.47
N THR A 9 -11.75 -7.75 7.44
CA THR A 9 -12.58 -6.81 6.68
C THR A 9 -13.99 -7.37 6.64
N VAL A 10 -14.95 -6.58 7.12
CA VAL A 10 -16.37 -6.94 7.15
C VAL A 10 -17.13 -6.05 6.19
N TYR A 11 -17.91 -6.66 5.31
CA TYR A 11 -18.89 -5.98 4.48
C TYR A 11 -20.29 -6.30 4.99
N GLU A 12 -21.12 -5.27 5.16
CA GLU A 12 -22.53 -5.36 5.49
C GLU A 12 -23.33 -4.67 4.39
N PHE A 13 -24.39 -5.32 3.94
CA PHE A 13 -25.24 -4.82 2.87
C PHE A 13 -26.65 -4.57 3.39
N SER A 14 -27.22 -3.40 3.09
CA SER A 14 -28.60 -3.09 3.51
C SER A 14 -29.66 -3.94 2.79
N GLN A 15 -29.28 -4.60 1.69
CA GLN A 15 -30.06 -5.62 0.99
C GLN A 15 -29.15 -6.78 0.58
N PRO A 16 -29.63 -8.04 0.63
CA PRO A 16 -28.80 -9.19 0.25
C PRO A 16 -28.30 -9.10 -1.20
N GLN A 17 -27.01 -9.36 -1.39
CA GLN A 17 -26.38 -9.39 -2.70
C GLN A 17 -26.50 -10.78 -3.31
N THR A 18 -26.78 -10.86 -4.61
CA THR A 18 -26.88 -12.14 -5.33
C THR A 18 -25.52 -12.73 -5.69
N ARG A 19 -24.50 -11.87 -5.77
CA ARG A 19 -23.12 -12.30 -6.06
C ARG A 19 -22.12 -11.24 -5.60
N LEU A 20 -20.97 -11.70 -5.09
CA LEU A 20 -19.77 -10.88 -4.85
C LEU A 20 -18.60 -11.47 -5.63
N ILE A 21 -17.83 -10.58 -6.29
CA ILE A 21 -16.55 -10.92 -6.90
C ILE A 21 -15.54 -9.93 -6.34
N GLN A 22 -14.53 -10.46 -5.62
CA GLN A 22 -13.50 -9.64 -4.99
C GLN A 22 -12.12 -10.06 -5.49
N LEU A 23 -11.28 -9.10 -5.78
CA LEU A 23 -9.86 -9.27 -6.03
C LEU A 23 -9.10 -8.88 -4.78
N LEU A 24 -8.40 -9.84 -4.19
CA LEU A 24 -7.64 -9.68 -2.96
C LEU A 24 -6.15 -9.60 -3.28
N ARG A 25 -5.48 -8.52 -2.87
CA ARG A 25 -4.02 -8.34 -2.86
C ARG A 25 -3.56 -8.25 -1.41
N VAL A 26 -3.62 -9.38 -0.72
CA VAL A 26 -3.46 -9.43 0.74
C VAL A 26 -2.45 -10.48 1.19
N THR A 27 -1.85 -11.19 0.25
CA THR A 27 -0.83 -12.20 0.53
C THR A 27 0.56 -11.59 0.31
N PRO A 28 1.37 -11.42 1.36
CA PRO A 28 2.72 -10.89 1.22
C PRO A 28 3.63 -11.86 0.45
N PRO A 29 4.52 -11.37 -0.42
CA PRO A 29 5.55 -12.21 -1.05
C PRO A 29 6.73 -12.43 -0.10
N SER A 30 7.47 -13.54 -0.29
CA SER A 30 8.80 -13.68 0.28
C SER A 30 9.87 -13.11 -0.66
N PHE A 31 10.84 -12.40 -0.10
CA PHE A 31 12.00 -11.83 -0.80
C PHE A 31 13.14 -11.57 0.18
N SER A 32 14.29 -11.05 -0.26
CA SER A 32 15.41 -10.73 0.64
C SER A 32 14.99 -9.71 1.70
N GLY A 33 15.00 -10.12 2.96
CA GLY A 33 14.54 -9.29 4.08
C GLY A 33 13.09 -9.51 4.51
N GLN A 34 12.29 -10.30 3.77
CA GLN A 34 10.93 -10.68 4.16
C GLN A 34 10.67 -12.15 3.85
N ASN A 35 10.38 -12.96 4.86
CA ASN A 35 10.05 -14.37 4.70
C ASN A 35 8.69 -14.67 5.33
N VAL A 36 7.74 -15.11 4.52
CA VAL A 36 6.40 -15.53 4.97
C VAL A 36 6.49 -16.93 5.52
N LEU A 37 6.27 -17.07 6.84
CA LEU A 37 6.34 -18.37 7.54
C LEU A 37 5.03 -19.14 7.39
N ASP A 38 3.93 -18.45 7.55
CA ASP A 38 2.57 -18.94 7.31
C ASP A 38 1.66 -17.80 6.87
N TRP A 39 0.61 -18.10 6.08
CA TRP A 39 -0.39 -17.13 5.68
C TRP A 39 -1.68 -17.80 5.26
N SER A 40 -2.82 -17.35 5.77
CA SER A 40 -4.14 -17.83 5.40
C SER A 40 -5.10 -16.69 5.08
N ILE A 41 -6.09 -17.01 4.25
CA ILE A 41 -7.27 -16.18 3.97
C ILE A 41 -8.47 -17.03 4.32
N ASP A 42 -9.26 -16.61 5.30
CA ASP A 42 -10.45 -17.30 5.77
C ASP A 42 -11.68 -16.45 5.44
N ILE A 43 -12.72 -17.11 4.96
CA ILE A 43 -14.00 -16.50 4.60
C ILE A 43 -15.09 -17.17 5.43
N ASP A 44 -15.98 -16.39 6.04
CA ASP A 44 -17.06 -16.88 6.90
C ASP A 44 -18.27 -17.49 6.13
N ARG A 45 -18.11 -17.70 4.84
CA ARG A 45 -19.13 -18.26 3.92
C ARG A 45 -18.54 -19.22 2.92
N ASP A 46 -19.37 -20.00 2.27
CA ASP A 46 -18.98 -20.80 1.11
C ASP A 46 -18.49 -19.87 0.00
N ALA A 47 -17.26 -20.07 -0.41
CA ALA A 47 -16.60 -19.23 -1.38
C ALA A 47 -15.67 -20.06 -2.29
N ARG A 48 -15.60 -19.65 -3.54
CA ARG A 48 -14.60 -20.17 -4.46
C ARG A 48 -13.47 -19.19 -4.59
N MET A 49 -12.25 -19.63 -4.32
CA MET A 49 -11.03 -18.83 -4.45
C MET A 49 -10.12 -19.36 -5.55
N ARG A 50 -9.47 -18.44 -6.27
CA ARG A 50 -8.42 -18.76 -7.27
C ARG A 50 -7.25 -17.80 -7.09
N THR A 51 -6.09 -18.37 -6.81
CA THR A 51 -4.85 -17.60 -6.64
C THR A 51 -4.06 -17.56 -7.95
N SER A 52 -3.47 -16.41 -8.25
CA SER A 52 -2.60 -16.16 -9.40
C SER A 52 -1.67 -14.99 -9.10
N THR A 53 -0.96 -14.50 -10.11
CA THR A 53 -0.09 -13.32 -10.02
C THR A 53 -0.58 -12.26 -11.01
N ASP A 54 -0.60 -11.00 -10.62
CA ASP A 54 -0.96 -9.89 -11.50
C ASP A 54 0.25 -9.39 -12.32
N GLY A 55 0.03 -8.37 -13.17
CA GLY A 55 1.05 -7.78 -14.03
C GLY A 55 2.18 -7.07 -13.27
N TYR A 56 2.03 -6.79 -11.98
CA TYR A 56 3.07 -6.22 -11.12
C TYR A 56 3.85 -7.27 -10.32
N GLY A 57 3.47 -8.54 -10.42
CA GLY A 57 4.05 -9.62 -9.62
C GLY A 57 3.39 -9.81 -8.25
N ASN A 58 2.31 -9.11 -7.94
CA ASN A 58 1.56 -9.32 -6.70
C ASN A 58 0.84 -10.65 -6.71
N VAL A 59 0.85 -11.35 -5.58
CA VAL A 59 -0.04 -12.50 -5.38
C VAL A 59 -1.47 -11.99 -5.24
N ILE A 60 -2.35 -12.45 -6.13
CA ILE A 60 -3.76 -12.08 -6.13
C ILE A 60 -4.64 -13.31 -5.90
N THR A 61 -5.73 -13.13 -5.17
CA THR A 61 -6.77 -14.14 -4.99
C THR A 61 -8.10 -13.58 -5.45
N MET A 62 -8.68 -14.21 -6.48
CA MET A 62 -10.06 -13.93 -6.89
C MET A 62 -11.00 -14.73 -6.00
N LEU A 63 -11.88 -14.01 -5.32
CA LEU A 63 -12.92 -14.54 -4.45
C LEU A 63 -14.29 -14.43 -5.16
N TYR A 64 -15.02 -15.53 -5.21
CA TYR A 64 -16.36 -15.60 -5.76
C TYR A 64 -17.30 -16.14 -4.68
N VAL A 65 -18.36 -15.39 -4.36
CA VAL A 65 -19.40 -15.76 -3.42
C VAL A 65 -20.75 -15.61 -4.11
N ASP A 66 -21.51 -16.70 -4.16
CA ASP A 66 -22.88 -16.68 -4.66
C ASP A 66 -23.85 -16.45 -3.48
N GLY A 67 -24.86 -15.62 -3.72
CA GLY A 67 -25.78 -15.14 -2.69
C GLY A 67 -26.93 -16.10 -2.33
N PRO A 68 -27.78 -15.68 -1.41
CA PRO A 68 -27.89 -14.34 -0.85
C PRO A 68 -26.83 -14.01 0.20
N VAL A 69 -26.18 -12.84 0.07
CA VAL A 69 -25.14 -12.35 0.99
C VAL A 69 -25.55 -11.01 1.58
N ASP A 70 -25.85 -10.99 2.85
CA ASP A 70 -26.16 -9.78 3.66
C ASP A 70 -24.93 -9.25 4.42
N ARG A 71 -23.99 -10.16 4.77
CA ARG A 71 -22.73 -9.88 5.44
C ARG A 71 -21.67 -10.87 4.97
N ILE A 72 -20.43 -10.42 4.87
CA ILE A 72 -19.27 -11.29 4.66
C ILE A 72 -18.08 -10.75 5.46
N GLU A 73 -17.33 -11.66 6.05
CA GLU A 73 -16.08 -11.36 6.72
C GLU A 73 -14.91 -12.07 6.01
N ILE A 74 -13.88 -11.30 5.69
CA ILE A 74 -12.64 -11.76 5.07
C ILE A 74 -11.53 -11.56 6.09
N VAL A 75 -11.01 -12.65 6.63
CA VAL A 75 -9.92 -12.63 7.61
C VAL A 75 -8.62 -13.08 6.94
N LYS A 76 -7.58 -12.28 7.09
CA LYS A 76 -6.21 -12.60 6.67
C LYS A 76 -5.35 -12.68 7.91
N ARG A 77 -4.59 -13.74 8.05
CA ARG A 77 -3.70 -13.93 9.19
C ARG A 77 -2.45 -14.71 8.80
N GLY A 78 -1.37 -14.41 9.47
CA GLY A 78 -0.13 -15.12 9.26
C GLY A 78 1.03 -14.50 10.01
N THR A 79 2.17 -15.12 9.81
CA THR A 79 3.44 -14.76 10.44
C THR A 79 4.48 -14.48 9.37
N VAL A 80 5.12 -13.33 9.50
CA VAL A 80 6.19 -12.90 8.59
C VAL A 80 7.45 -12.63 9.40
N PHE A 81 8.56 -13.17 8.96
CA PHE A 81 9.88 -12.83 9.49
C PHE A 81 10.51 -11.75 8.62
N THR A 82 10.86 -10.63 9.23
CA THR A 82 11.45 -9.47 8.55
C THR A 82 12.86 -9.19 9.07
N GLN A 83 13.69 -8.61 8.21
CA GLN A 83 15.06 -8.17 8.53
C GLN A 83 15.23 -6.75 7.98
N ASP A 84 15.83 -5.88 8.78
CA ASP A 84 16.18 -4.54 8.31
C ASP A 84 17.18 -4.62 7.14
N ARG A 85 16.86 -3.96 6.06
CA ARG A 85 17.66 -3.79 4.84
C ARG A 85 17.87 -2.32 4.50
N PHE A 86 17.67 -1.44 5.47
CA PHE A 86 17.79 0.01 5.30
C PHE A 86 16.93 0.55 4.16
N GLY A 87 15.74 0.00 4.01
CA GLY A 87 14.79 0.34 2.95
C GLY A 87 15.08 -0.28 1.58
N VAL A 88 16.20 -0.96 1.36
CA VAL A 88 16.55 -1.56 0.07
C VAL A 88 15.80 -2.87 -0.16
N VAL A 89 15.08 -2.96 -1.28
CA VAL A 89 14.26 -4.12 -1.67
C VAL A 89 14.95 -4.91 -2.76
N THR A 90 15.36 -6.13 -2.46
CA THR A 90 16.04 -7.04 -3.39
C THR A 90 15.46 -8.46 -3.34
N GLY A 91 15.66 -9.24 -4.41
CA GLY A 91 15.19 -10.62 -4.48
C GLY A 91 13.68 -10.77 -4.69
N THR A 92 13.00 -9.69 -5.06
CA THR A 92 11.60 -9.71 -5.51
C THR A 92 11.50 -10.24 -6.93
N ASN A 93 10.36 -10.87 -7.25
CA ASN A 93 10.05 -11.29 -8.62
C ASN A 93 9.56 -10.07 -9.43
N GLU A 94 10.50 -9.33 -10.02
CA GLU A 94 10.20 -8.14 -10.81
C GLU A 94 9.69 -8.51 -12.21
N VAL A 95 8.38 -8.36 -12.44
CA VAL A 95 7.74 -8.65 -13.73
C VAL A 95 7.96 -7.52 -14.73
N LEU A 96 7.95 -6.27 -14.25
CA LEU A 96 8.08 -5.08 -15.09
C LEU A 96 9.45 -4.41 -14.89
N PRO A 97 10.06 -3.89 -15.96
CA PRO A 97 11.29 -3.10 -15.84
C PRO A 97 11.01 -1.79 -15.07
N PRO A 98 12.00 -1.21 -14.36
CA PRO A 98 11.80 0.02 -13.59
C PRO A 98 11.16 1.16 -14.39
N LYS A 99 11.49 1.32 -15.68
CA LYS A 99 10.91 2.35 -16.55
C LYS A 99 9.38 2.28 -16.70
N ALA A 100 8.76 1.11 -16.49
CA ALA A 100 7.30 0.99 -16.50
C ALA A 100 6.64 1.82 -15.39
N TYR A 101 7.36 2.05 -14.30
CA TYR A 101 6.89 2.83 -13.15
C TYR A 101 7.14 4.34 -13.27
N LEU A 102 7.47 4.83 -14.47
CA LEU A 102 7.43 6.24 -14.83
C LEU A 102 6.03 6.70 -15.24
N ALA A 103 5.13 5.76 -15.53
CA ALA A 103 3.78 6.07 -15.97
C ALA A 103 2.98 6.75 -14.83
N SER A 104 2.36 7.88 -15.14
CA SER A 104 1.40 8.54 -14.25
C SER A 104 0.01 7.92 -14.36
N THR A 105 -0.76 8.06 -13.31
CA THR A 105 -2.18 7.71 -13.25
C THR A 105 -2.98 8.93 -12.81
N SER A 106 -4.31 8.88 -12.92
CA SER A 106 -5.15 9.98 -12.42
C SER A 106 -4.94 10.29 -10.93
N LEU A 107 -4.50 9.31 -10.11
CA LEU A 107 -4.22 9.52 -8.69
C LEU A 107 -2.82 10.09 -8.42
N THR A 108 -1.89 9.92 -9.36
CA THR A 108 -0.47 10.29 -9.20
C THR A 108 0.01 11.25 -10.29
N GLU A 109 -0.90 12.00 -10.90
CA GLU A 109 -0.56 13.09 -11.81
C GLU A 109 -0.02 14.28 -11.02
N ALA A 110 1.11 14.85 -11.47
CA ALA A 110 1.71 16.02 -10.85
C ALA A 110 1.18 17.30 -11.48
N ASP A 111 0.62 18.19 -10.67
CA ASP A 111 0.29 19.55 -11.07
C ASP A 111 1.51 20.49 -10.98
N ASP A 112 1.29 21.77 -11.31
CA ASP A 112 2.34 22.79 -11.29
C ASP A 112 2.99 22.93 -9.90
N ALA A 113 2.23 22.73 -8.80
CA ALA A 113 2.74 22.87 -7.45
C ALA A 113 3.67 21.69 -7.09
N ILE A 114 3.28 20.47 -7.41
CA ILE A 114 4.11 19.27 -7.22
C ILE A 114 5.35 19.32 -8.14
N CYS A 115 5.18 19.76 -9.39
CA CYS A 115 6.28 19.95 -10.33
C CYS A 115 7.30 20.99 -9.83
N ALA A 116 6.81 22.13 -9.32
CA ALA A 116 7.67 23.18 -8.77
C ALA A 116 8.45 22.70 -7.53
N LEU A 117 7.79 21.94 -6.63
CA LEU A 117 8.43 21.30 -5.48
C LEU A 117 9.55 20.37 -5.94
N ALA A 118 9.26 19.46 -6.85
CA ALA A 118 10.22 18.48 -7.36
C ALA A 118 11.45 19.16 -7.97
N LYS A 119 11.25 20.14 -8.85
CA LYS A 119 12.35 20.92 -9.47
C LYS A 119 13.15 21.75 -8.47
N MET A 120 12.52 22.28 -7.44
CA MET A 120 13.22 22.98 -6.37
C MET A 120 14.21 22.07 -5.65
N ILE A 121 13.79 20.83 -5.35
CA ILE A 121 14.63 19.84 -4.67
C ILE A 121 15.75 19.37 -5.58
N GLU A 122 15.46 19.07 -6.87
CA GLU A 122 16.45 18.65 -7.86
C GLU A 122 17.65 19.61 -7.95
N ARG A 123 17.39 20.94 -7.91
CA ARG A 123 18.44 21.97 -7.94
C ARG A 123 19.34 21.96 -6.71
N ARG A 124 18.88 21.42 -5.58
CA ARG A 124 19.63 21.40 -4.31
C ARG A 124 20.44 20.13 -4.14
N GLN A 125 19.97 19.02 -4.72
CA GLN A 125 20.47 17.67 -4.47
C GLN A 125 20.91 17.01 -5.78
N PRO A 126 22.22 16.95 -6.07
CA PRO A 126 22.71 16.34 -7.31
C PRO A 126 22.66 14.81 -7.28
N GLY A 127 22.61 14.19 -6.08
CA GLY A 127 22.57 12.73 -5.92
C GLY A 127 21.15 12.22 -5.76
N ARG A 128 20.78 11.19 -6.55
CA ARG A 128 19.40 10.65 -6.58
C ARG A 128 18.89 10.21 -5.20
N LEU A 129 19.68 9.50 -4.42
CA LEU A 129 19.28 9.05 -3.08
C LEU A 129 18.99 10.25 -2.15
N MET A 130 19.88 11.22 -2.10
CA MET A 130 19.70 12.42 -1.26
C MET A 130 18.52 13.27 -1.73
N LEU A 131 18.29 13.35 -3.05
CA LEU A 131 17.13 14.02 -3.63
C LEU A 131 15.83 13.38 -3.15
N LEU A 132 15.73 12.04 -3.16
CA LEU A 132 14.53 11.32 -2.70
C LEU A 132 14.32 11.47 -1.18
N HIS A 133 15.38 11.51 -0.37
CA HIS A 133 15.28 11.82 1.06
C HIS A 133 14.80 13.25 1.31
N ASP A 134 15.33 14.25 0.55
CA ASP A 134 14.88 15.64 0.66
C ASP A 134 13.43 15.79 0.20
N LEU A 135 13.03 15.05 -0.86
CA LEU A 135 11.64 14.99 -1.32
C LEU A 135 10.71 14.45 -0.21
N MET A 136 11.06 13.31 0.39
CA MET A 136 10.30 12.71 1.49
C MET A 136 10.14 13.68 2.66
N THR A 137 11.23 14.26 3.15
CA THR A 137 11.21 15.15 4.32
C THR A 137 10.50 16.47 4.02
N THR A 138 10.61 17.00 2.80
CA THR A 138 9.93 18.21 2.38
C THR A 138 8.42 18.00 2.27
N ILE A 139 7.96 16.90 1.66
CA ILE A 139 6.52 16.58 1.60
C ILE A 139 5.98 16.42 3.02
N LYS A 140 6.65 15.65 3.88
CA LYS A 140 6.26 15.48 5.29
C LYS A 140 6.11 16.81 6.02
N SER A 141 7.04 17.74 5.81
CA SER A 141 7.02 19.05 6.49
C SER A 141 5.88 19.96 6.00
N LYS A 142 5.40 19.77 4.78
CA LYS A 142 4.34 20.57 4.16
C LYS A 142 2.94 20.04 4.41
N MET A 143 2.82 18.79 4.83
CA MET A 143 1.54 18.11 4.99
C MET A 143 1.31 17.68 6.44
N ARG A 144 0.08 17.81 6.88
CA ARG A 144 -0.37 17.30 8.18
C ARG A 144 -0.94 15.91 8.01
N PHE A 145 -0.43 14.94 8.76
CA PHE A 145 -0.99 13.59 8.78
C PHE A 145 -2.35 13.58 9.51
N LEU A 146 -3.33 12.94 8.90
CA LEU A 146 -4.65 12.70 9.50
C LEU A 146 -4.76 11.23 9.89
N THR A 147 -5.34 10.97 11.05
CA THR A 147 -5.76 9.62 11.45
C THR A 147 -7.19 9.38 10.99
N GLY A 148 -7.51 8.13 10.67
CA GLY A 148 -8.84 7.72 10.23
C GLY A 148 -8.92 7.39 8.75
N GLU A 149 -10.13 7.20 8.26
CA GLU A 149 -10.40 6.84 6.86
C GLU A 149 -10.24 8.07 5.95
N GLY A 150 -9.36 7.97 4.96
CA GLY A 150 -9.25 8.91 3.86
C GLY A 150 -10.04 8.43 2.64
N ASP A 151 -10.29 9.33 1.68
CA ASP A 151 -10.75 8.94 0.35
C ASP A 151 -9.60 8.23 -0.40
N PRO A 152 -9.68 6.90 -0.62
CA PRO A 152 -8.61 6.15 -1.26
C PRO A 152 -8.41 6.52 -2.73
N TYR A 153 -9.34 7.27 -3.32
CA TYR A 153 -9.30 7.74 -4.71
C TYR A 153 -8.94 9.22 -4.83
N ARG A 154 -8.52 9.86 -3.73
CA ARG A 154 -8.09 11.24 -3.72
C ARG A 154 -6.82 11.41 -4.55
N MET A 155 -6.83 12.40 -5.45
CA MET A 155 -5.69 12.71 -6.32
C MET A 155 -4.55 13.37 -5.53
N ALA A 156 -3.30 13.07 -5.86
CA ALA A 156 -2.11 13.63 -5.24
C ALA A 156 -2.12 15.16 -5.21
N GLN A 157 -2.48 15.81 -6.32
CA GLN A 157 -2.58 17.27 -6.44
C GLN A 157 -3.61 17.88 -5.48
N VAL A 158 -4.75 17.22 -5.26
CA VAL A 158 -5.79 17.68 -4.31
C VAL A 158 -5.27 17.58 -2.89
N ALA A 159 -4.70 16.43 -2.51
CA ALA A 159 -4.14 16.23 -1.18
C ALA A 159 -3.00 17.22 -0.88
N PHE A 160 -2.13 17.46 -1.87
CA PHE A 160 -1.02 18.41 -1.71
C PHE A 160 -1.50 19.86 -1.56
N ALA A 161 -2.51 20.28 -2.35
CA ALA A 161 -3.09 21.61 -2.26
C ALA A 161 -3.79 21.86 -0.91
N GLU A 162 -4.46 20.84 -0.35
CA GLU A 162 -5.12 20.91 0.95
C GLU A 162 -4.14 20.81 2.13
N GLY A 163 -2.91 20.34 1.90
CA GLY A 163 -1.85 20.27 2.91
C GLY A 163 -2.10 19.27 4.03
N HIS A 164 -2.93 18.26 3.81
CA HIS A 164 -3.18 17.19 4.77
C HIS A 164 -3.62 15.90 4.07
N GLY A 165 -3.45 14.76 4.76
CA GLY A 165 -3.90 13.48 4.23
C GLY A 165 -3.48 12.29 5.10
N VAL A 166 -3.76 11.09 4.60
CA VAL A 166 -3.36 9.80 5.16
C VAL A 166 -2.13 9.25 4.42
N CYS A 167 -1.58 8.12 4.86
CA CYS A 167 -0.36 7.53 4.28
C CYS A 167 -0.43 7.33 2.75
N GLN A 168 -1.61 7.01 2.20
CA GLN A 168 -1.83 6.87 0.75
C GLN A 168 -1.57 8.19 0.01
N ASP A 169 -2.06 9.31 0.54
CA ASP A 169 -1.89 10.63 -0.08
C ASP A 169 -0.40 11.01 -0.15
N PHE A 170 0.33 10.80 0.95
CA PHE A 170 1.77 11.05 1.01
C PHE A 170 2.55 10.22 -0.01
N ALA A 171 2.21 8.92 -0.13
CA ALA A 171 2.83 8.03 -1.10
C ALA A 171 2.52 8.45 -2.55
N HIS A 172 1.27 8.85 -2.85
CA HIS A 172 0.87 9.33 -4.17
C HIS A 172 1.61 10.61 -4.57
N ILE A 173 1.72 11.59 -3.66
CA ILE A 173 2.45 12.84 -3.92
C ILE A 173 3.93 12.56 -4.18
N PHE A 174 4.55 11.67 -3.40
CA PHE A 174 5.94 11.28 -3.62
C PHE A 174 6.14 10.60 -4.98
N CYS A 175 5.27 9.64 -5.35
CA CYS A 175 5.31 8.98 -6.65
C CYS A 175 5.15 9.98 -7.80
N ALA A 176 4.20 10.93 -7.68
CA ALA A 176 3.99 11.99 -8.68
C ALA A 176 5.24 12.85 -8.88
N ALA A 177 5.84 13.34 -7.79
CA ALA A 177 7.02 14.18 -7.82
C ALA A 177 8.26 13.43 -8.34
N ALA A 178 8.51 12.19 -7.89
CA ALA A 178 9.63 11.37 -8.34
C ALA A 178 9.54 11.07 -9.85
N ARG A 179 8.35 10.68 -10.34
CA ARG A 179 8.12 10.42 -11.76
C ARG A 179 8.29 11.67 -12.63
N HIS A 180 7.87 12.84 -12.14
CA HIS A 180 8.10 14.12 -12.82
C HIS A 180 9.59 14.38 -13.04
N LEU A 181 10.45 13.94 -12.14
CA LEU A 181 11.90 14.00 -12.26
C LEU A 181 12.52 12.85 -13.07
N GLY A 182 11.70 12.02 -13.71
CA GLY A 182 12.19 10.85 -14.46
C GLY A 182 12.70 9.72 -13.58
N ILE A 183 12.34 9.69 -12.30
CA ILE A 183 12.71 8.62 -11.36
C ILE A 183 11.56 7.63 -11.27
N PRO A 184 11.77 6.35 -11.66
CA PRO A 184 10.74 5.33 -11.48
C PRO A 184 10.32 5.22 -10.01
N ALA A 185 9.01 5.28 -9.75
CA ALA A 185 8.47 5.18 -8.40
C ALA A 185 7.17 4.37 -8.41
N ARG A 186 6.93 3.62 -7.34
CA ARG A 186 5.75 2.77 -7.18
C ARG A 186 5.13 2.92 -5.81
N TYR A 187 3.84 2.79 -5.76
CA TYR A 187 3.05 2.74 -4.55
C TYR A 187 3.14 1.35 -3.94
N VAL A 188 3.19 1.28 -2.62
CA VAL A 188 3.23 0.02 -1.85
C VAL A 188 2.12 0.03 -0.83
N SER A 189 1.38 -1.07 -0.73
CA SER A 189 0.48 -1.37 0.38
C SER A 189 1.05 -2.48 1.26
N GLY A 190 0.84 -2.38 2.57
CA GLY A 190 1.37 -3.35 3.52
C GLY A 190 0.89 -3.12 4.94
N HIS A 191 1.65 -3.66 5.90
CA HIS A 191 1.39 -3.48 7.32
C HIS A 191 2.60 -2.87 8.00
N LEU A 192 2.35 -2.11 9.07
CA LEU A 192 3.37 -1.50 9.91
C LEU A 192 3.15 -1.94 11.36
N TYR A 193 4.15 -2.55 11.97
CA TYR A 193 4.19 -2.76 13.41
C TYR A 193 4.61 -1.47 14.12
N GLN A 194 3.79 -0.97 15.03
CA GLN A 194 4.06 0.25 15.77
C GLN A 194 4.49 -0.09 17.20
N HIS A 195 5.78 0.09 17.51
CA HIS A 195 6.34 -0.21 18.84
C HIS A 195 5.60 0.47 20.02
N ASN A 196 5.14 1.69 19.82
CA ASN A 196 4.46 2.50 20.83
C ASN A 196 3.05 2.95 20.41
N GLY A 197 2.50 2.33 19.37
CA GLY A 197 1.18 2.65 18.83
C GLY A 197 0.10 1.71 19.34
N PRO A 198 -1.16 1.97 18.95
CA PRO A 198 -2.25 1.05 19.23
C PRO A 198 -2.00 -0.29 18.53
N ALA A 199 -2.17 -1.40 19.25
CA ALA A 199 -2.04 -2.73 18.67
C ALA A 199 -3.08 -2.97 17.55
N VAL A 200 -4.25 -2.34 17.66
CA VAL A 200 -5.33 -2.40 16.67
C VAL A 200 -5.32 -1.12 15.84
N GLN A 201 -5.24 -1.27 14.52
CA GLN A 201 -5.29 -0.20 13.54
C GLN A 201 -6.57 -0.32 12.70
N GLU A 202 -7.07 0.80 12.22
CA GLU A 202 -8.31 0.85 11.41
C GLU A 202 -8.03 0.70 9.90
N ALA A 203 -6.75 0.65 9.50
CA ALA A 203 -6.35 0.53 8.10
C ALA A 203 -4.98 -0.13 7.95
N SER A 204 -4.71 -0.63 6.74
CA SER A 204 -3.37 -1.00 6.29
C SER A 204 -2.49 0.24 6.14
N HIS A 205 -1.18 0.05 6.09
CA HIS A 205 -0.23 1.12 5.85
C HIS A 205 0.18 1.23 4.37
N ALA A 206 0.66 2.41 3.98
CA ALA A 206 1.13 2.68 2.63
C ALA A 206 2.40 3.53 2.64
N TRP A 207 3.26 3.27 1.64
CA TRP A 207 4.49 4.02 1.39
C TRP A 207 4.84 4.01 -0.10
N ALA A 208 5.98 4.55 -0.47
CA ALA A 208 6.48 4.51 -1.83
C ALA A 208 7.82 3.77 -1.92
N GLU A 209 8.11 3.20 -3.07
CA GLU A 209 9.44 2.74 -3.46
C GLU A 209 9.89 3.53 -4.70
N ALA A 210 11.17 3.96 -4.74
CA ALA A 210 11.75 4.61 -5.89
C ALA A 210 13.05 3.93 -6.32
N TRP A 211 13.36 3.99 -7.63
CA TRP A 211 14.56 3.38 -8.18
C TRP A 211 15.77 4.29 -7.97
N VAL A 212 16.74 3.77 -7.25
CA VAL A 212 18.04 4.41 -7.02
C VAL A 212 19.10 3.62 -7.77
N ASP A 213 19.91 4.29 -8.61
CA ASP A 213 20.99 3.63 -9.33
C ASP A 213 21.97 2.99 -8.33
N ASP A 214 22.49 1.82 -8.65
CA ASP A 214 23.38 0.99 -7.83
C ASP A 214 22.74 0.36 -6.56
N LEU A 215 21.57 0.81 -6.11
CA LEU A 215 20.81 0.22 -4.98
C LEU A 215 19.58 -0.58 -5.42
N GLY A 216 18.95 -0.17 -6.52
CA GLY A 216 17.68 -0.72 -6.95
C GLY A 216 16.48 -0.04 -6.28
N TRP A 217 15.40 -0.79 -6.06
CA TRP A 217 14.21 -0.29 -5.38
C TRP A 217 14.52 0.04 -3.91
N THR A 218 14.21 1.26 -3.52
CA THR A 218 14.41 1.76 -2.16
C THR A 218 13.11 2.33 -1.63
N GLY A 219 12.70 1.93 -0.44
CA GLY A 219 11.46 2.34 0.22
C GLY A 219 11.59 3.68 0.93
N PHE A 220 10.51 4.46 0.87
CA PHE A 220 10.35 5.75 1.53
C PHE A 220 8.94 5.81 2.14
N ASP A 221 8.86 5.84 3.46
CA ASP A 221 7.62 6.13 4.17
C ASP A 221 7.53 7.62 4.47
N ILE A 222 6.84 8.33 3.61
CA ILE A 222 6.76 9.79 3.63
C ILE A 222 5.98 10.27 4.85
N ALA A 223 4.92 9.56 5.21
CA ALA A 223 4.08 9.91 6.36
C ALA A 223 4.89 9.86 7.67
N ASN A 224 5.73 8.85 7.85
CA ASN A 224 6.61 8.70 9.00
C ASN A 224 7.96 9.42 8.81
N GLY A 225 8.39 9.70 7.57
CA GLY A 225 9.65 10.35 7.22
C GLY A 225 10.86 9.46 7.46
N VAL A 226 10.73 8.17 7.22
CA VAL A 226 11.75 7.13 7.40
C VAL A 226 11.81 6.19 6.19
N CYS A 227 12.90 5.48 6.03
CA CYS A 227 12.91 4.30 5.17
C CYS A 227 12.32 3.11 5.93
N PRO A 228 11.51 2.26 5.27
CA PRO A 228 11.01 1.02 5.87
C PRO A 228 12.14 0.14 6.40
N ASP A 229 11.96 -0.31 7.63
CA ASP A 229 12.85 -1.23 8.36
C ASP A 229 12.19 -2.61 8.54
N ASP A 230 12.59 -3.38 9.53
CA ASP A 230 12.02 -4.68 9.83
C ASP A 230 10.65 -4.63 10.53
N ALA A 231 10.11 -3.44 10.83
CA ALA A 231 8.73 -3.27 11.31
C ALA A 231 7.68 -3.30 10.16
N TYR A 232 8.12 -3.29 8.90
CA TYR A 232 7.25 -3.23 7.74
C TYR A 232 7.03 -4.60 7.09
N VAL A 233 5.76 -4.93 6.79
CA VAL A 233 5.39 -6.08 5.97
C VAL A 233 4.86 -5.57 4.63
N ARG A 234 5.66 -5.76 3.58
CA ARG A 234 5.31 -5.40 2.20
C ARG A 234 4.33 -6.43 1.63
N VAL A 235 3.22 -5.98 1.07
CA VAL A 235 2.18 -6.89 0.54
C VAL A 235 2.03 -6.75 -0.96
N ALA A 236 1.70 -5.57 -1.47
CA ALA A 236 1.48 -5.36 -2.90
C ALA A 236 2.04 -4.03 -3.38
N ILE A 237 2.33 -3.96 -4.68
CA ILE A 237 2.83 -2.77 -5.37
C ILE A 237 1.95 -2.42 -6.55
N GLY A 238 2.03 -1.17 -6.98
CA GLY A 238 1.36 -0.69 -8.18
C GLY A 238 1.79 0.72 -8.57
N LEU A 239 1.20 1.24 -9.63
CA LEU A 239 1.40 2.64 -9.99
C LEU A 239 0.72 3.59 -8.99
N ASP A 240 -0.34 3.14 -8.36
CA ASP A 240 -1.14 3.88 -7.38
C ASP A 240 -1.89 2.92 -6.46
N TYR A 241 -2.74 3.46 -5.58
CA TYR A 241 -3.59 2.70 -4.69
C TYR A 241 -4.47 1.68 -5.43
N ARG A 242 -5.08 2.04 -6.58
CA ARG A 242 -5.99 1.13 -7.32
C ARG A 242 -5.29 -0.16 -7.74
N ALA A 243 -4.02 -0.06 -8.14
CA ALA A 243 -3.23 -1.21 -8.55
C ALA A 243 -2.75 -2.07 -7.37
N ALA A 244 -2.66 -1.50 -6.16
CA ALA A 244 -2.16 -2.17 -4.95
C ALA A 244 -3.21 -2.27 -3.83
N ALA A 245 -4.47 -1.90 -4.10
CA ALA A 245 -5.55 -1.96 -3.11
C ALA A 245 -5.70 -3.37 -2.53
N PRO A 246 -5.75 -3.52 -1.20
CA PRO A 246 -5.90 -4.84 -0.57
C PRO A 246 -7.15 -5.59 -1.04
N LEU A 247 -8.26 -4.87 -1.21
CA LEU A 247 -9.51 -5.40 -1.72
C LEU A 247 -10.06 -4.47 -2.80
N SER A 248 -10.50 -5.06 -3.89
CA SER A 248 -11.25 -4.38 -4.94
C SER A 248 -12.21 -5.38 -5.59
N GLY A 249 -13.40 -4.92 -5.97
CA GLY A 249 -14.35 -5.88 -6.53
C GLY A 249 -15.65 -5.26 -6.99
N SER A 250 -16.59 -6.13 -7.29
CA SER A 250 -17.94 -5.78 -7.68
C SER A 250 -18.96 -6.64 -6.94
N ARG A 251 -20.14 -6.10 -6.77
CA ARG A 251 -21.30 -6.78 -6.20
C ARG A 251 -22.50 -6.71 -7.14
N HIS A 252 -23.33 -7.70 -7.07
CA HIS A 252 -24.59 -7.78 -7.79
C HIS A 252 -25.75 -7.75 -6.79
N GLY A 253 -26.52 -6.68 -6.80
CA GLY A 253 -27.63 -6.42 -5.91
C GLY A 253 -27.85 -4.93 -5.72
N ALA A 254 -28.94 -4.58 -5.06
CA ALA A 254 -29.26 -3.22 -4.68
C ALA A 254 -28.81 -2.91 -3.24
N GLY A 255 -29.06 -1.68 -2.80
CA GLY A 255 -28.77 -1.25 -1.43
C GLY A 255 -27.39 -0.65 -1.24
N GLU A 256 -27.15 -0.22 0.00
CA GLU A 256 -25.91 0.39 0.44
C GLU A 256 -24.93 -0.65 0.98
N GLU A 257 -23.64 -0.34 0.89
CA GLU A 257 -22.54 -1.12 1.44
C GLU A 257 -21.88 -0.36 2.58
N LYS A 258 -21.65 -1.04 3.68
CA LYS A 258 -20.81 -0.56 4.77
C LYS A 258 -19.64 -1.50 4.92
N MET A 259 -18.43 -0.94 4.95
CA MET A 259 -17.18 -1.68 5.16
C MET A 259 -16.58 -1.29 6.49
N GLY A 260 -16.14 -2.27 7.26
CA GLY A 260 -15.35 -2.10 8.47
C GLY A 260 -14.03 -2.86 8.35
N VAL A 261 -12.94 -2.23 8.75
CA VAL A 261 -11.59 -2.82 8.71
C VAL A 261 -11.01 -2.83 10.12
N ARG A 262 -10.38 -3.94 10.50
CA ARG A 262 -9.64 -4.08 11.75
C ARG A 262 -8.31 -4.79 11.48
N VAL A 263 -7.21 -4.15 11.80
CA VAL A 263 -5.87 -4.68 11.60
C VAL A 263 -5.16 -4.76 12.95
N LEU A 264 -4.68 -5.96 13.29
CA LEU A 264 -3.81 -6.19 14.43
C LEU A 264 -2.44 -6.62 13.91
N VAL A 265 -1.42 -5.86 14.27
CA VAL A 265 -0.02 -6.17 13.97
C VAL A 265 0.74 -6.27 15.27
N SER A 266 1.29 -7.44 15.59
CA SER A 266 1.90 -7.72 16.88
C SER A 266 3.20 -8.53 16.76
N GLN A 267 3.96 -8.61 17.84
CA GLN A 267 5.09 -9.52 17.99
C GLN A 267 4.70 -10.74 18.84
N PRO A 268 5.47 -11.86 18.77
CA PRO A 268 5.26 -12.99 19.66
C PRO A 268 5.32 -12.56 21.13
N GLY A 269 4.30 -12.94 21.91
CA GLY A 269 4.23 -12.67 23.35
C GLY A 269 3.60 -11.34 23.74
N GLN A 270 3.00 -10.63 22.79
CA GLN A 270 2.18 -9.42 23.04
C GLN A 270 0.69 -9.69 22.82
#